data_cba282d469c2b919ec503e2f4fb7425f
#
_entry.id   cba282d469c2b919ec503e2f4fb7425f
#
_cell.length_a   1.000
_cell.length_b   1.000
_cell.length_c   1.000
_cell.angle_alpha   90.00
_cell.angle_beta   90.00
_cell.angle_gamma   90.00
#
_symmetry.space_group_name_H-M   'P 1'
#
loop_
_entity.id
_entity.type
_entity.pdbx_description
1 polymer ?
#
loop_
_entity_poly.entity_id
_entity_poly.type
_entity_poly.pdbx_seq_one_letter_code
_entity_poly.pdbx_strand_id
1 'polypeptide(L)'
;GFMIQGGCPDGTGMGGPGYSIKGEFAQNGVKNDLVHTEGVLSMARAMHPNSGGSQFFIMHKASPHLDGSYAAFGKVTEGMDVVNKIAGVRTDYSDRPLQEQKIKSMTVDTFGVDYPEPEKC
;
A
#
# COMPACT_ATOMS: atom_id res chain seq x y z
N GLY A 1 9.89 2.16 12.23
CA GLY A 1 8.87 1.52 11.49
C GLY A 1 9.32 0.51 10.47
N PHE A 2 8.39 -0.25 10.00
CA PHE A 2 8.66 -1.31 9.02
C PHE A 2 8.06 -1.01 7.63
N MET A 3 7.19 0.00 7.55
CA MET A 3 6.59 0.42 6.28
C MET A 3 6.17 1.89 6.31
N ILE A 4 5.88 2.44 5.15
CA ILE A 4 5.19 3.73 5.03
C ILE A 4 3.87 3.50 4.29
N GLN A 5 2.84 4.22 4.68
CA GLN A 5 1.50 4.07 4.13
C GLN A 5 0.99 5.40 3.59
N GLY A 6 0.37 5.36 2.42
CA GLY A 6 -0.19 6.52 1.76
C GLY A 6 -1.47 6.20 1.01
N GLY A 7 -1.97 7.15 0.22
CA GLY A 7 -3.14 6.97 -0.62
C GLY A 7 -4.47 7.31 0.03
N CYS A 8 -4.48 7.80 1.27
CA CYS A 8 -5.72 8.27 1.89
C CYS A 8 -6.07 9.66 1.33
N PRO A 9 -7.24 9.85 0.69
CA PRO A 9 -7.61 11.15 0.12
C PRO A 9 -7.83 12.23 1.19
N ASP A 10 -8.20 11.85 2.41
CA ASP A 10 -8.43 12.79 3.51
C ASP A 10 -7.18 13.04 4.35
N GLY A 11 -6.10 12.29 4.12
CA GLY A 11 -4.88 12.40 4.90
C GLY A 11 -4.99 11.89 6.34
N THR A 12 -6.09 11.25 6.71
CA THR A 12 -6.36 10.78 8.08
C THR A 12 -6.08 9.31 8.32
N GLY A 13 -5.92 8.54 7.24
CA GLY A 13 -5.85 7.07 7.31
C GLY A 13 -7.22 6.40 7.28
N MET A 14 -8.30 7.17 7.29
CA MET A 14 -9.68 6.66 7.35
C MET A 14 -10.42 6.75 6.02
N GLY A 15 -9.90 7.52 5.07
CA GLY A 15 -10.56 7.76 3.79
C GLY A 15 -10.24 6.73 2.72
N GLY A 16 -11.02 6.75 1.66
CA GLY A 16 -10.87 5.87 0.51
C GLY A 16 -11.58 6.41 -0.71
N PRO A 17 -11.64 5.63 -1.80
CA PRO A 17 -12.18 6.10 -3.08
C PRO A 17 -13.70 6.01 -3.20
N GLY A 18 -14.39 5.57 -2.14
CA GLY A 18 -15.84 5.37 -2.15
C GLY A 18 -16.27 3.96 -2.54
N TYR A 19 -15.33 3.05 -2.71
CA TYR A 19 -15.58 1.64 -2.97
C TYR A 19 -14.40 0.81 -2.45
N SER A 20 -14.58 -0.50 -2.41
CA SER A 20 -13.51 -1.44 -2.11
C SER A 20 -13.45 -2.55 -3.15
N ILE A 21 -12.36 -3.30 -3.17
CA ILE A 21 -12.14 -4.40 -4.10
C ILE A 21 -11.82 -5.69 -3.35
N LYS A 22 -11.96 -6.82 -4.05
CA LYS A 22 -11.59 -8.13 -3.52
C LYS A 22 -10.10 -8.16 -3.18
N GLY A 23 -9.76 -8.65 -2.00
CA GLY A 23 -8.37 -8.84 -1.58
C GLY A 23 -7.68 -9.95 -2.37
N GLU A 24 -6.59 -9.60 -3.04
CA GLU A 24 -5.87 -10.51 -3.93
C GLU A 24 -4.68 -11.14 -3.20
N PHE A 25 -4.96 -11.96 -2.18
CA PHE A 25 -3.95 -12.65 -1.38
C PHE A 25 -4.39 -14.06 -1.02
N ALA A 26 -3.42 -14.90 -0.65
CA ALA A 26 -3.63 -16.34 -0.48
C ALA A 26 -4.74 -16.70 0.51
N GLN A 27 -4.82 -16.03 1.66
CA GLN A 27 -5.86 -16.31 2.67
C GLN A 27 -7.27 -15.94 2.20
N ASN A 28 -7.38 -15.16 1.14
CA ASN A 28 -8.66 -14.80 0.51
C ASN A 28 -8.94 -15.61 -0.77
N GLY A 29 -8.21 -16.68 -0.99
CA GLY A 29 -8.42 -17.61 -2.11
C GLY A 29 -7.83 -17.15 -3.44
N VAL A 30 -6.98 -16.15 -3.46
CA VAL A 30 -6.31 -15.66 -4.66
C VAL A 30 -4.83 -16.01 -4.61
N LYS A 31 -4.32 -16.65 -5.65
CA LYS A 31 -2.89 -16.97 -5.71
C LYS A 31 -2.07 -15.68 -5.75
N ASN A 32 -1.23 -15.50 -4.74
CA ASN A 32 -0.28 -14.40 -4.67
C ASN A 32 0.92 -14.87 -3.85
N ASP A 33 2.01 -15.19 -4.54
CA ASP A 33 3.22 -15.74 -3.94
C ASP A 33 4.25 -14.65 -3.59
N LEU A 34 3.89 -13.38 -3.76
CA LEU A 34 4.78 -12.27 -3.44
C LEU A 34 4.96 -12.16 -1.93
N VAL A 35 6.20 -11.90 -1.52
CA VAL A 35 6.56 -11.76 -0.11
C VAL A 35 6.88 -10.31 0.22
N HIS A 36 6.63 -9.92 1.48
CA HIS A 36 6.79 -8.54 1.94
C HIS A 36 8.23 -8.27 2.36
N THR A 37 9.11 -8.17 1.35
CA THR A 37 10.51 -7.77 1.54
C THR A 37 10.67 -6.27 1.31
N GLU A 38 11.86 -5.73 1.58
CA GLU A 38 12.16 -4.30 1.40
C GLU A 38 11.77 -3.82 0.00
N GLY A 39 11.06 -2.71 -0.07
CA GLY A 39 10.65 -2.06 -1.32
C GLY A 39 9.36 -2.60 -1.95
N VAL A 40 8.77 -3.63 -1.40
CA VAL A 40 7.51 -4.19 -1.94
C VAL A 40 6.34 -3.26 -1.65
N LEU A 41 5.48 -3.07 -2.66
CA LEU A 41 4.22 -2.34 -2.54
C LEU A 41 3.08 -3.33 -2.28
N SER A 42 2.20 -2.97 -1.35
CA SER A 42 1.08 -3.83 -0.96
C SER A 42 -0.16 -2.98 -0.66
N MET A 43 -1.33 -3.58 -0.82
CA MET A 43 -2.60 -2.89 -0.54
C MET A 43 -2.88 -2.84 0.95
N ALA A 44 -3.15 -1.66 1.46
CA ALA A 44 -3.67 -1.50 2.82
C ALA A 44 -5.16 -1.88 2.83
N ARG A 45 -5.63 -2.35 3.97
CA ARG A 45 -7.03 -2.74 4.16
C ARG A 45 -7.42 -2.68 5.63
N ALA A 46 -8.71 -2.71 5.89
CA ALA A 46 -9.25 -2.91 7.22
C ALA A 46 -9.26 -4.42 7.56
N MET A 47 -9.95 -4.81 8.62
CA MET A 47 -10.04 -6.23 9.03
C MET A 47 -10.68 -7.10 7.96
N HIS A 48 -11.70 -6.60 7.27
CA HIS A 48 -12.38 -7.36 6.23
C HIS A 48 -11.43 -7.57 5.03
N PRO A 49 -11.29 -8.79 4.51
CA PRO A 49 -10.35 -9.06 3.42
C PRO A 49 -10.67 -8.32 2.12
N ASN A 50 -11.91 -7.92 1.88
CA ASN A 50 -12.36 -7.20 0.69
C ASN A 50 -12.56 -5.71 0.96
N SER A 51 -11.72 -5.10 1.79
CA SER A 51 -11.81 -3.70 2.18
C SER A 51 -10.73 -2.80 1.59
N GLY A 52 -9.93 -3.32 0.66
CA GLY A 52 -8.91 -2.53 -0.05
C GLY A 52 -9.54 -1.42 -0.87
N GLY A 53 -9.01 -0.21 -0.77
CA GLY A 53 -9.47 0.97 -1.50
C GLY A 53 -8.31 1.66 -2.19
N SER A 54 -8.00 2.88 -1.79
CA SER A 54 -6.91 3.68 -2.38
C SER A 54 -5.61 3.64 -1.56
N GLN A 55 -5.64 3.17 -0.34
CA GLN A 55 -4.46 3.18 0.51
C GLN A 55 -3.53 2.01 0.21
N PHE A 56 -2.25 2.28 0.24
CA PHE A 56 -1.21 1.29 -0.01
C PHE A 56 -0.04 1.54 0.93
N PHE A 57 0.86 0.57 1.05
CA PHE A 57 2.08 0.75 1.82
C PHE A 57 3.30 0.23 1.05
N ILE A 58 4.44 0.79 1.40
CA ILE A 58 5.74 0.41 0.83
C ILE A 58 6.59 -0.12 1.97
N MET A 59 7.15 -1.31 1.80
CA MET A 59 7.95 -1.95 2.83
C MET A 59 9.30 -1.26 3.00
N HIS A 60 9.59 -0.83 4.23
CA HIS A 60 10.91 -0.35 4.62
C HIS A 60 11.80 -1.50 5.08
N LYS A 61 11.22 -2.46 5.78
CA LYS A 61 11.91 -3.69 6.26
C LYS A 61 11.07 -4.92 5.95
N ALA A 62 11.73 -6.04 5.72
CA ALA A 62 11.03 -7.31 5.50
C ALA A 62 10.12 -7.65 6.68
N SER A 63 8.89 -8.05 6.38
CA SER A 63 7.86 -8.37 7.38
C SER A 63 7.06 -9.59 6.95
N PRO A 64 7.63 -10.80 7.14
CA PRO A 64 7.02 -12.05 6.66
C PRO A 64 5.62 -12.32 7.23
N HIS A 65 5.29 -11.74 8.38
CA HIS A 65 3.96 -11.91 8.99
C HIS A 65 2.81 -11.35 8.13
N LEU A 66 3.12 -10.53 7.13
CA LEU A 66 2.12 -9.97 6.20
C LEU A 66 1.88 -10.90 4.99
N ASP A 67 2.79 -11.84 4.74
CA ASP A 67 2.71 -12.70 3.56
C ASP A 67 1.45 -13.58 3.61
N GLY A 68 0.74 -13.64 2.50
CA GLY A 68 -0.51 -14.39 2.40
C GLY A 68 -1.74 -13.69 2.99
N SER A 69 -1.56 -12.57 3.69
CA SER A 69 -2.65 -11.81 4.36
C SER A 69 -2.89 -10.45 3.75
N TYR A 70 -2.01 -9.99 2.89
CA TYR A 70 -2.08 -8.70 2.20
C TYR A 70 -1.68 -8.88 0.74
N ALA A 71 -2.27 -8.06 -0.11
CA ALA A 71 -2.06 -8.12 -1.55
C ALA A 71 -0.85 -7.30 -1.99
N ALA A 72 0.33 -7.91 -1.98
CA ALA A 72 1.51 -7.33 -2.58
C ALA A 72 1.35 -7.30 -4.11
N PHE A 73 1.73 -6.20 -4.76
CA PHE A 73 1.49 -6.05 -6.20
C PHE A 73 2.62 -5.36 -6.96
N GLY A 74 3.64 -4.89 -6.30
CA GLY A 74 4.72 -4.19 -6.98
C GLY A 74 5.97 -4.08 -6.14
N LYS A 75 6.99 -3.43 -6.69
CA LYS A 75 8.27 -3.23 -6.03
C LYS A 75 8.90 -1.90 -6.46
N VAL A 76 9.50 -1.20 -5.53
CA VAL A 76 10.28 0.01 -5.81
C VAL A 76 11.52 -0.37 -6.62
N THR A 77 11.73 0.31 -7.76
CA THR A 77 12.92 0.13 -8.60
C THR A 77 13.90 1.29 -8.46
N GLU A 78 13.40 2.47 -8.11
CA GLU A 78 14.22 3.67 -7.87
C GLU A 78 13.60 4.46 -6.73
N GLY A 79 14.42 5.16 -5.94
CA GLY A 79 13.96 6.04 -4.88
C GLY A 79 13.78 5.37 -3.53
N MET A 80 14.37 4.21 -3.30
CA MET A 80 14.29 3.54 -1.99
C MET A 80 14.89 4.38 -0.87
N ASP A 81 15.86 5.22 -1.18
CA ASP A 81 16.44 6.18 -0.22
C ASP A 81 15.38 7.17 0.29
N VAL A 82 14.44 7.58 -0.56
CA VAL A 82 13.33 8.46 -0.17
C VAL A 82 12.35 7.71 0.76
N VAL A 83 12.06 6.46 0.46
CA VAL A 83 11.23 5.61 1.33
C VAL A 83 11.85 5.49 2.71
N ASN A 84 13.16 5.21 2.76
CA ASN A 84 13.89 5.09 4.01
C ASN A 84 13.87 6.39 4.81
N LYS A 85 13.99 7.53 4.13
CA LYS A 85 13.95 8.85 4.75
C LYS A 85 12.57 9.13 5.36
N ILE A 86 11.49 8.84 4.65
CA ILE A 86 10.13 9.01 5.15
C ILE A 86 9.87 8.07 6.34
N ALA A 87 10.34 6.84 6.26
CA ALA A 87 10.19 5.87 7.35
C ALA A 87 10.90 6.30 8.65
N GLY A 88 11.90 7.16 8.54
CA GLY A 88 12.67 7.68 9.68
C GLY A 88 12.16 8.99 10.27
N VAL A 89 11.12 9.63 9.73
CA VAL A 89 10.61 10.88 10.28
C VAL A 89 9.88 10.66 11.61
N ARG A 90 9.81 11.72 12.41
CA ARG A 90 9.08 11.67 13.68
C ARG A 90 7.59 11.53 13.44
N THR A 91 6.97 10.69 14.24
CA THR A 91 5.53 10.41 14.17
C THR A 91 4.89 10.66 15.55
N ASP A 92 3.57 10.81 15.54
CA ASP A 92 2.79 10.78 16.77
C ASP A 92 2.55 9.32 17.23
N TYR A 93 1.81 9.12 18.31
CA TYR A 93 1.53 7.78 18.83
C TYR A 93 0.62 6.94 17.91
N SER A 94 0.03 7.55 16.89
CA SER A 94 -0.75 6.85 15.85
C SER A 94 0.07 6.56 14.59
N ASP A 95 1.39 6.74 14.67
CA ASP A 95 2.33 6.56 13.55
C ASP A 95 2.12 7.54 12.39
N ARG A 96 1.42 8.65 12.64
CA ARG A 96 1.26 9.71 11.66
C ARG A 96 2.45 10.66 11.74
N PRO A 97 3.13 10.96 10.62
CA PRO A 97 4.23 11.92 10.62
C PRO A 97 3.80 13.27 11.20
N LEU A 98 4.66 13.85 12.06
CA LEU A 98 4.39 15.16 12.67
C LEU A 98 4.39 16.28 11.62
N GLN A 99 5.22 16.15 10.57
CA GLN A 99 5.21 17.03 9.40
C GLN A 99 4.55 16.31 8.25
N GLU A 100 3.69 17.02 7.51
CA GLU A 100 2.99 16.46 6.37
C GLU A 100 3.95 15.86 5.34
N GLN A 101 3.70 14.59 5.00
CA GLN A 101 4.36 13.89 3.90
C GLN A 101 3.32 13.69 2.81
N LYS A 102 3.43 14.44 1.72
CA LYS A 102 2.38 14.49 0.70
C LYS A 102 2.90 14.02 -0.65
N ILE A 103 2.11 13.19 -1.33
CA ILE A 103 2.34 12.82 -2.73
C ILE A 103 1.95 14.02 -3.58
N LYS A 104 2.90 14.63 -4.26
CA LYS A 104 2.65 15.78 -5.15
C LYS A 104 2.00 15.37 -6.45
N SER A 105 2.42 14.25 -7.01
CA SER A 105 1.89 13.70 -8.24
C SER A 105 2.11 12.20 -8.29
N MET A 106 1.24 11.52 -9.00
CA MET A 106 1.37 10.09 -9.26
C MET A 106 0.88 9.82 -10.68
N THR A 107 1.70 9.14 -11.46
CA THR A 107 1.34 8.76 -12.83
C THR A 107 1.55 7.27 -13.00
N VAL A 108 0.79 6.67 -13.90
CA VAL A 108 0.89 5.25 -14.21
C VAL A 108 1.10 5.09 -15.71
N ASP A 109 2.16 4.37 -16.08
CA ASP A 109 2.38 3.97 -17.47
C ASP A 109 1.81 2.58 -17.67
N THR A 110 0.79 2.47 -18.50
CA THR A 110 0.12 1.21 -18.81
C THR A 110 0.66 0.54 -20.07
N PHE A 111 1.71 1.14 -20.66
CA PHE A 111 2.36 0.61 -21.87
C PHE A 111 1.38 0.34 -23.01
N GLY A 112 0.35 1.20 -23.17
CA GLY A 112 -0.65 1.07 -24.20
C GLY A 112 -1.74 0.03 -23.95
N VAL A 113 -1.77 -0.58 -22.76
CA VAL A 113 -2.80 -1.54 -22.38
C VAL A 113 -3.97 -0.82 -21.71
N ASP A 114 -5.19 -1.07 -22.18
CA ASP A 114 -6.41 -0.59 -21.55
C ASP A 114 -6.90 -1.63 -20.55
N TYR A 115 -6.83 -1.27 -19.26
CA TYR A 115 -7.30 -2.16 -18.20
C TYR A 115 -8.77 -1.89 -17.88
N PRO A 116 -9.58 -2.93 -17.67
CA PRO A 116 -10.97 -2.74 -17.25
C PRO A 116 -11.03 -2.18 -15.82
N GLU A 117 -12.18 -1.60 -15.48
CA GLU A 117 -12.45 -1.22 -14.10
C GLU A 117 -12.36 -2.44 -13.19
N PRO A 118 -11.85 -2.28 -11.96
CA PRO A 118 -11.79 -3.40 -11.02
C PRO A 118 -13.20 -3.83 -10.58
N GLU A 119 -13.33 -5.10 -10.24
CA GLU A 119 -14.56 -5.60 -9.64
C GLU A 119 -14.68 -5.03 -8.23
N LYS A 120 -15.75 -4.29 -8.00
CA LYS A 120 -16.00 -3.62 -6.71
C LYS A 120 -16.85 -4.49 -5.80
N CYS A 121 -16.54 -4.41 -4.53
CA CYS A 121 -17.30 -5.12 -3.49
C CYS A 121 -18.38 -4.23 -2.88
#